data_8f9d581076a5140c8cca3b042b1c5ed5
#
_entry.id   8f9d581076a5140c8cca3b042b1c5ed5
#
_cell.length_a   1.000
_cell.length_b   1.000
_cell.length_c   1.000
_cell.angle_alpha   90.00
_cell.angle_beta   90.00
_cell.angle_gamma   90.00
#
_symmetry.space_group_name_H-M   'P 1'
#
loop_
_entity.id
_entity.type
_entity.pdbx_description
1 polymer ?
#
loop_
_entity_poly.entity_id
_entity_poly.type
_entity_poly.pdbx_seq_one_letter_code
_entity_poly.pdbx_strand_id
1 'polypeptide(L)'
;MSTQVKPAVSRRKFLTGAASAAAGATALGFPMIAKAQGPISFRFQSTWPSKDIFHEYAQDFAKVVNDMTGGDLKIEVLPAGAVVPAFGLMEAVSKGTLDGGHGVLVYSYGKSNALALWGSGPAFGMDANMLLAWHKWGGGKELLEKLYSSVGGNVVSFPYAPLYTQPLGWFKKPITKWEDFKGLKYRTVGISIDVFTGMGAAVNALPGGEIVPAIDRGLLDAAEFNNMSSDRALGFADVSKICMLQSYHQNAEQLEITFNKTKYDALPAKLKAIIANAVDAASAQMMWKAIDRNSQDYIELQTKEKVRFYKTPDSVLRKQLDSYDQAAEKKMNTPLFKEIVDSQKKFAERAVKWEQDVVVNRRMAYDHYFGKKAAPAKKA
;
A
#
# COMPACT_ATOMS: atom_id res chain seq x y z
N MET A 1 67.77 13.48 -69.36
CA MET A 1 66.84 13.41 -68.14
C MET A 1 65.53 14.02 -68.56
N SER A 2 64.54 13.21 -68.87
CA SER A 2 63.21 13.65 -69.34
C SER A 2 62.20 13.52 -68.16
N THR A 3 61.72 14.63 -67.72
CA THR A 3 60.71 14.73 -66.67
C THR A 3 59.32 14.61 -67.31
N GLN A 4 58.64 13.46 -67.08
CA GLN A 4 57.25 13.28 -67.48
C GLN A 4 56.32 13.98 -66.49
N VAL A 5 55.55 14.94 -66.99
CA VAL A 5 54.43 15.62 -66.22
C VAL A 5 53.18 14.73 -66.36
N LYS A 6 52.62 14.31 -65.27
CA LYS A 6 51.33 13.61 -65.19
C LYS A 6 50.20 14.56 -65.56
N PRO A 7 49.19 14.19 -66.34
CA PRO A 7 48.07 15.05 -66.68
C PRO A 7 47.09 15.18 -65.53
N ALA A 8 46.63 16.40 -65.26
CA ALA A 8 45.63 16.74 -64.25
C ALA A 8 44.28 16.13 -64.60
N VAL A 9 43.61 15.50 -63.63
CA VAL A 9 42.29 14.91 -63.81
C VAL A 9 41.25 16.05 -63.91
N SER A 10 40.49 16.06 -64.99
CA SER A 10 39.47 17.07 -65.29
C SER A 10 38.34 17.07 -64.23
N ARG A 11 37.92 18.25 -63.76
CA ARG A 11 36.83 18.45 -62.85
C ARG A 11 35.53 17.72 -63.23
N ARG A 12 35.28 17.47 -64.52
CA ARG A 12 34.13 16.71 -65.01
C ARG A 12 34.19 15.22 -64.66
N LYS A 13 35.37 14.60 -64.65
CA LYS A 13 35.58 13.17 -64.29
C LYS A 13 35.40 12.98 -62.75
N PHE A 14 35.72 13.99 -61.96
CA PHE A 14 35.48 13.95 -60.49
C PHE A 14 34.01 13.99 -60.14
N LEU A 15 33.21 14.79 -60.86
CA LEU A 15 31.79 14.91 -60.64
C LEU A 15 30.95 13.69 -61.05
N THR A 16 31.39 12.99 -62.15
CA THR A 16 30.72 11.74 -62.52
C THR A 16 31.13 10.54 -61.69
N GLY A 17 32.28 10.55 -61.03
CA GLY A 17 32.67 9.55 -60.03
C GLY A 17 31.96 9.74 -58.70
N ALA A 18 31.65 10.98 -58.32
CA ALA A 18 30.88 11.29 -57.11
C ALA A 18 29.37 10.94 -57.23
N ALA A 19 28.81 11.04 -58.46
CA ALA A 19 27.43 10.66 -58.70
C ALA A 19 27.17 9.14 -58.64
N SER A 20 28.14 8.33 -59.07
CA SER A 20 28.05 6.86 -59.00
C SER A 20 28.35 6.31 -57.59
N ALA A 21 29.10 7.03 -56.74
CA ALA A 21 29.28 6.69 -55.36
C ALA A 21 28.06 7.03 -54.50
N ALA A 22 27.27 8.04 -54.88
CA ALA A 22 26.01 8.41 -54.20
C ALA A 22 24.85 7.42 -54.46
N ALA A 23 24.88 6.69 -55.62
CA ALA A 23 23.85 5.69 -55.94
C ALA A 23 24.07 4.34 -55.24
N GLY A 24 25.29 4.06 -54.75
CA GLY A 24 25.61 2.86 -53.97
C GLY A 24 25.49 2.98 -52.46
N ALA A 25 25.28 4.19 -51.93
CA ALA A 25 25.20 4.47 -50.49
C ALA A 25 23.78 4.40 -49.92
N THR A 26 22.78 4.06 -50.71
CA THR A 26 21.36 3.96 -50.25
C THR A 26 21.01 2.63 -49.57
N ALA A 27 21.98 1.73 -49.37
CA ALA A 27 21.77 0.45 -48.67
C ALA A 27 22.48 0.34 -47.30
N LEU A 28 23.20 1.37 -46.86
CA LEU A 28 23.63 1.46 -45.48
C LEU A 28 22.55 2.25 -44.75
N GLY A 29 21.63 1.50 -44.07
CA GLY A 29 20.61 2.09 -43.21
C GLY A 29 21.27 3.06 -42.24
N PHE A 30 21.05 4.36 -42.47
CA PHE A 30 21.25 5.34 -41.40
C PHE A 30 20.51 4.82 -40.19
N PRO A 31 21.11 4.76 -38.98
CA PRO A 31 20.34 4.50 -37.82
C PRO A 31 19.21 5.54 -37.81
N MET A 32 17.96 5.09 -38.05
CA MET A 32 16.81 5.96 -37.83
C MET A 32 16.96 6.41 -36.40
N ILE A 33 17.28 7.68 -36.19
CA ILE A 33 17.12 8.32 -34.89
C ILE A 33 15.63 8.19 -34.63
N ALA A 34 15.24 7.13 -33.91
CA ALA A 34 13.90 7.04 -33.36
C ALA A 34 13.69 8.37 -32.66
N LYS A 35 12.72 9.15 -33.15
CA LYS A 35 12.32 10.38 -32.45
C LYS A 35 12.13 9.95 -30.99
N ALA A 36 12.94 10.47 -30.11
CA ALA A 36 12.76 10.26 -28.68
C ALA A 36 11.33 10.74 -28.40
N GLN A 37 10.42 9.82 -28.14
CA GLN A 37 9.11 10.17 -27.60
C GLN A 37 9.43 10.95 -26.34
N GLY A 38 8.87 12.16 -26.23
CA GLY A 38 9.01 12.95 -25.01
C GLY A 38 8.59 12.13 -23.79
N PRO A 39 8.97 12.57 -22.59
CA PRO A 39 8.65 11.82 -21.36
C PRO A 39 7.14 11.56 -21.26
N ILE A 40 6.79 10.32 -20.94
CA ILE A 40 5.42 9.93 -20.61
C ILE A 40 5.11 10.55 -19.25
N SER A 41 3.98 11.25 -19.12
CA SER A 41 3.56 11.85 -17.85
C SER A 41 2.29 11.20 -17.37
N PHE A 42 2.29 10.72 -16.12
CA PHE A 42 1.14 10.16 -15.44
C PHE A 42 0.75 11.01 -14.24
N ARG A 43 -0.54 11.32 -14.14
CA ARG A 43 -1.14 12.03 -13.01
C ARG A 43 -1.82 11.03 -12.08
N PHE A 44 -1.27 10.91 -10.89
CA PHE A 44 -1.79 10.09 -9.81
C PHE A 44 -2.47 10.94 -8.75
N GLN A 45 -3.34 10.32 -7.98
CA GLN A 45 -3.82 10.87 -6.72
C GLN A 45 -3.69 9.80 -5.65
N SER A 46 -3.32 10.20 -4.43
CA SER A 46 -3.41 9.32 -3.26
C SER A 46 -4.76 9.47 -2.56
N THR A 47 -5.14 8.48 -1.74
CA THR A 47 -6.32 8.58 -0.87
C THR A 47 -6.03 9.30 0.45
N TRP A 48 -4.84 9.88 0.61
CA TRP A 48 -4.31 10.42 1.86
C TRP A 48 -4.26 11.94 1.85
N PRO A 49 -4.53 12.59 3.00
CA PRO A 49 -4.23 14.02 3.18
C PRO A 49 -2.75 14.32 2.95
N SER A 50 -2.43 15.53 2.50
CA SER A 50 -1.06 15.94 2.16
C SER A 50 -0.06 15.83 3.34
N LYS A 51 -0.54 15.92 4.58
CA LYS A 51 0.28 15.82 5.80
C LYS A 51 0.48 14.37 6.28
N ASP A 52 -0.23 13.41 5.69
CA ASP A 52 -0.16 12.01 6.09
C ASP A 52 1.11 11.35 5.54
N ILE A 53 1.78 10.51 6.36
CA ILE A 53 2.94 9.73 5.95
C ILE A 53 2.64 8.84 4.73
N PHE A 54 1.41 8.42 4.55
CA PHE A 54 1.02 7.63 3.38
C PHE A 54 1.03 8.42 2.08
N HIS A 55 0.76 9.74 2.13
CA HIS A 55 0.97 10.59 0.96
C HIS A 55 2.46 10.74 0.64
N GLU A 56 3.31 10.84 1.67
CA GLU A 56 4.77 10.81 1.51
C GLU A 56 5.24 9.51 0.84
N TYR A 57 4.70 8.34 1.24
CA TYR A 57 5.02 7.06 0.59
C TYR A 57 4.59 7.02 -0.89
N ALA A 58 3.46 7.63 -1.23
CA ALA A 58 3.04 7.75 -2.62
C ALA A 58 4.03 8.60 -3.44
N GLN A 59 4.54 9.69 -2.86
CA GLN A 59 5.57 10.53 -3.46
C GLN A 59 6.92 9.81 -3.56
N ASP A 60 7.31 9.04 -2.54
CA ASP A 60 8.52 8.21 -2.55
C ASP A 60 8.48 7.18 -3.69
N PHE A 61 7.35 6.50 -3.89
CA PHE A 61 7.16 5.60 -5.02
C PHE A 61 7.33 6.32 -6.37
N ALA A 62 6.65 7.46 -6.54
CA ALA A 62 6.77 8.25 -7.76
C ALA A 62 8.21 8.69 -8.02
N LYS A 63 8.92 9.11 -6.98
CA LYS A 63 10.35 9.46 -7.05
C LYS A 63 11.20 8.28 -7.52
N VAL A 64 11.01 7.09 -6.93
CA VAL A 64 11.75 5.87 -7.33
C VAL A 64 11.53 5.55 -8.80
N VAL A 65 10.27 5.61 -9.29
CA VAL A 65 9.98 5.40 -10.72
C VAL A 65 10.63 6.46 -11.59
N ASN A 66 10.51 7.74 -11.23
CA ASN A 66 11.06 8.86 -12.00
C ASN A 66 12.60 8.74 -12.10
N ASP A 67 13.27 8.39 -11.01
CA ASP A 67 14.72 8.20 -10.97
C ASP A 67 15.16 6.97 -11.79
N MET A 68 14.51 5.83 -11.61
CA MET A 68 14.85 4.58 -12.31
C MET A 68 14.59 4.63 -13.82
N THR A 69 13.65 5.46 -14.26
CA THR A 69 13.36 5.64 -15.70
C THR A 69 14.25 6.69 -16.34
N GLY A 70 15.07 7.42 -15.56
CA GLY A 70 15.88 8.53 -16.07
C GLY A 70 15.04 9.67 -16.63
N GLY A 71 13.76 9.77 -16.23
CA GLY A 71 12.81 10.76 -16.69
C GLY A 71 11.98 10.35 -17.93
N ASP A 72 12.14 9.14 -18.45
CA ASP A 72 11.30 8.60 -19.53
C ASP A 72 9.83 8.49 -19.11
N LEU A 73 9.57 8.24 -17.82
CA LEU A 73 8.26 8.27 -17.19
C LEU A 73 8.27 9.22 -16.00
N LYS A 74 7.32 10.15 -15.95
CA LYS A 74 7.09 11.07 -14.84
C LYS A 74 5.76 10.77 -14.19
N ILE A 75 5.76 10.51 -12.90
CA ILE A 75 4.56 10.37 -12.08
C ILE A 75 4.47 11.59 -11.16
N GLU A 76 3.37 12.34 -11.27
CA GLU A 76 2.96 13.39 -10.33
C GLU A 76 1.90 12.83 -9.40
N VAL A 77 2.01 13.05 -8.08
CA VAL A 77 1.06 12.55 -7.08
C VAL A 77 0.35 13.71 -6.40
N LEU A 78 -0.95 13.76 -6.56
CA LEU A 78 -1.83 14.71 -5.90
C LEU A 78 -2.39 14.14 -4.59
N PRO A 79 -2.67 14.95 -3.56
CA PRO A 79 -3.30 14.50 -2.33
C PRO A 79 -4.79 14.18 -2.53
N ALA A 80 -5.37 13.51 -1.54
CA ALA A 80 -6.82 13.22 -1.51
C ALA A 80 -7.67 14.47 -1.72
N GLY A 81 -8.71 14.34 -2.53
CA GLY A 81 -9.65 15.44 -2.81
C GLY A 81 -9.21 16.42 -3.89
N ALA A 82 -7.99 16.31 -4.43
CA ALA A 82 -7.52 17.20 -5.48
C ALA A 82 -8.28 17.01 -6.81
N VAL A 83 -8.66 15.77 -7.13
CA VAL A 83 -9.45 15.42 -8.32
C VAL A 83 -10.75 14.73 -7.92
N VAL A 84 -10.68 13.72 -7.02
CA VAL A 84 -11.85 12.97 -6.55
C VAL A 84 -11.74 12.75 -5.03
N PRO A 85 -12.88 12.54 -4.33
CA PRO A 85 -12.86 12.07 -2.94
C PRO A 85 -12.06 10.76 -2.79
N ALA A 86 -11.48 10.51 -1.61
CA ALA A 86 -10.61 9.36 -1.36
C ALA A 86 -11.22 8.01 -1.79
N PHE A 87 -12.49 7.75 -1.46
CA PHE A 87 -13.19 6.50 -1.83
C PHE A 87 -13.56 6.42 -3.32
N GLY A 88 -13.39 7.51 -4.08
CA GLY A 88 -13.61 7.56 -5.53
C GLY A 88 -12.38 7.19 -6.37
N LEU A 89 -11.21 6.94 -5.75
CA LEU A 89 -9.94 6.78 -6.44
C LEU A 89 -9.97 5.63 -7.47
N MET A 90 -10.36 4.43 -7.07
CA MET A 90 -10.42 3.26 -7.96
C MET A 90 -11.27 3.53 -9.20
N GLU A 91 -12.41 4.17 -9.03
CA GLU A 91 -13.33 4.52 -10.12
C GLU A 91 -12.68 5.53 -11.09
N ALA A 92 -12.02 6.56 -10.54
CA ALA A 92 -11.34 7.60 -11.34
C ALA A 92 -10.18 7.01 -12.15
N VAL A 93 -9.40 6.10 -11.57
CA VAL A 93 -8.33 5.37 -12.27
C VAL A 93 -8.91 4.45 -13.33
N SER A 94 -9.94 3.67 -13.02
CA SER A 94 -10.59 2.75 -13.96
C SER A 94 -11.16 3.48 -15.18
N LYS A 95 -11.77 4.66 -14.99
CA LYS A 95 -12.30 5.51 -16.06
C LYS A 95 -11.23 6.33 -16.82
N GLY A 96 -9.99 6.35 -16.34
CA GLY A 96 -8.91 7.13 -16.95
C GLY A 96 -8.94 8.63 -16.65
N THR A 97 -9.77 9.08 -15.70
CA THR A 97 -9.75 10.46 -15.17
C THR A 97 -8.40 10.73 -14.49
N LEU A 98 -7.84 9.73 -13.85
CA LEU A 98 -6.48 9.65 -13.35
C LEU A 98 -5.72 8.52 -14.09
N ASP A 99 -4.42 8.70 -14.28
CA ASP A 99 -3.56 7.68 -14.90
C ASP A 99 -3.25 6.55 -13.93
N GLY A 100 -3.27 6.85 -12.65
CA GLY A 100 -3.08 5.91 -11.57
C GLY A 100 -3.40 6.50 -10.20
N GLY A 101 -3.12 5.72 -9.17
CA GLY A 101 -3.40 6.12 -7.80
C GLY A 101 -2.62 5.34 -6.77
N HIS A 102 -2.61 5.87 -5.56
CA HIS A 102 -2.04 5.23 -4.38
C HIS A 102 -3.10 5.19 -3.28
N GLY A 103 -3.45 4.00 -2.85
CA GLY A 103 -4.55 3.81 -1.91
C GLY A 103 -4.45 2.49 -1.16
N VAL A 104 -5.61 1.95 -0.84
CA VAL A 104 -5.77 0.69 -0.13
C VAL A 104 -7.02 -0.04 -0.62
N LEU A 105 -6.92 -1.35 -0.80
CA LEU A 105 -8.00 -2.15 -1.39
C LEU A 105 -9.29 -2.12 -0.57
N VAL A 106 -9.19 -2.02 0.75
CA VAL A 106 -10.34 -2.01 1.65
C VAL A 106 -11.28 -0.81 1.43
N TYR A 107 -10.81 0.28 0.82
CA TYR A 107 -11.66 1.43 0.46
C TYR A 107 -12.63 1.12 -0.68
N SER A 108 -12.38 0.05 -1.42
CA SER A 108 -13.25 -0.43 -2.49
C SER A 108 -14.19 -1.57 -2.04
N TYR A 109 -14.37 -1.77 -0.72
CA TYR A 109 -15.23 -2.79 -0.13
C TYR A 109 -16.66 -2.79 -0.68
N GLY A 110 -17.21 -1.61 -0.94
CA GLY A 110 -18.54 -1.46 -1.54
C GLY A 110 -18.66 -1.96 -2.99
N LYS A 111 -17.53 -2.10 -3.72
CA LYS A 111 -17.52 -2.67 -5.08
C LYS A 111 -17.50 -4.22 -5.01
N SER A 112 -16.70 -4.76 -4.13
CA SER A 112 -16.67 -6.20 -3.81
C SER A 112 -16.12 -6.39 -2.40
N ASN A 113 -16.82 -7.18 -1.60
CA ASN A 113 -16.40 -7.54 -0.25
C ASN A 113 -15.03 -8.25 -0.26
N ALA A 114 -14.69 -8.95 -1.35
CA ALA A 114 -13.45 -9.69 -1.49
C ALA A 114 -12.21 -8.78 -1.58
N LEU A 115 -12.35 -7.50 -2.00
CA LEU A 115 -11.24 -6.54 -2.00
C LEU A 115 -10.72 -6.27 -0.58
N ALA A 116 -11.55 -6.43 0.45
CA ALA A 116 -11.12 -6.28 1.83
C ALA A 116 -10.14 -7.38 2.30
N LEU A 117 -10.08 -8.51 1.62
CA LEU A 117 -9.21 -9.63 2.02
C LEU A 117 -7.70 -9.35 1.88
N TRP A 118 -7.32 -8.23 1.27
CA TRP A 118 -5.92 -7.72 1.23
C TRP A 118 -5.58 -6.75 2.36
N GLY A 119 -6.42 -6.61 3.39
CA GLY A 119 -6.10 -5.67 4.46
C GLY A 119 -7.04 -5.66 5.64
N SER A 120 -8.15 -6.40 5.60
CA SER A 120 -9.14 -6.36 6.67
C SER A 120 -9.37 -7.75 7.27
N GLY A 121 -9.40 -7.82 8.58
CA GLY A 121 -9.57 -9.06 9.33
C GLY A 121 -8.25 -9.66 9.83
N PRO A 122 -8.31 -10.87 10.41
CA PRO A 122 -7.17 -11.52 11.07
C PRO A 122 -6.15 -12.14 10.12
N ALA A 123 -6.41 -12.16 8.82
CA ALA A 123 -5.56 -12.76 7.78
C ALA A 123 -5.05 -14.19 8.14
N PHE A 124 -5.87 -14.95 8.88
CA PHE A 124 -5.55 -16.32 9.35
C PHE A 124 -4.23 -16.42 10.14
N GLY A 125 -3.86 -15.35 10.87
CA GLY A 125 -2.63 -15.27 11.65
C GLY A 125 -1.41 -14.76 10.87
N MET A 126 -1.51 -14.55 9.56
CA MET A 126 -0.44 -13.92 8.78
C MET A 126 -0.21 -12.48 9.25
N ASP A 127 1.04 -12.07 9.31
CA ASP A 127 1.38 -10.65 9.30
C ASP A 127 1.33 -10.06 7.88
N ALA A 128 1.57 -8.76 7.75
CA ALA A 128 1.47 -8.10 6.47
C ALA A 128 2.53 -8.54 5.44
N ASN A 129 3.74 -8.96 5.89
CA ASN A 129 4.75 -9.53 5.00
C ASN A 129 4.31 -10.90 4.46
N MET A 130 3.73 -11.74 5.32
CA MET A 130 3.20 -13.05 4.91
C MET A 130 2.03 -12.89 3.93
N LEU A 131 1.15 -11.91 4.17
CA LEU A 131 0.05 -11.62 3.25
C LEU A 131 0.56 -11.12 1.89
N LEU A 132 1.61 -10.28 1.87
CA LEU A 132 2.26 -9.86 0.64
C LEU A 132 3.00 -11.03 -0.05
N ALA A 133 3.62 -11.92 0.72
CA ALA A 133 4.23 -13.14 0.19
C ALA A 133 3.18 -14.09 -0.42
N TRP A 134 2.00 -14.25 0.22
CA TRP A 134 0.88 -14.95 -0.39
C TRP A 134 0.45 -14.29 -1.70
N HIS A 135 0.33 -12.96 -1.72
CA HIS A 135 -0.03 -12.25 -2.94
C HIS A 135 0.95 -12.52 -4.08
N LYS A 136 2.26 -12.48 -3.80
CA LYS A 136 3.31 -12.65 -4.82
C LYS A 136 3.57 -14.11 -5.22
N TRP A 137 3.44 -15.06 -4.30
CA TRP A 137 3.91 -16.44 -4.47
C TRP A 137 2.85 -17.50 -4.12
N GLY A 138 1.71 -17.08 -3.58
CA GLY A 138 0.63 -17.97 -3.16
C GLY A 138 -0.62 -17.91 -4.04
N GLY A 139 -0.54 -17.29 -5.23
CA GLY A 139 -1.67 -17.17 -6.15
C GLY A 139 -2.55 -15.92 -5.92
N GLY A 140 -2.17 -15.04 -5.00
CA GLY A 140 -2.95 -13.83 -4.69
C GLY A 140 -2.99 -12.83 -5.83
N LYS A 141 -1.93 -12.76 -6.67
CA LYS A 141 -1.88 -11.85 -7.81
C LYS A 141 -2.95 -12.19 -8.85
N GLU A 142 -3.01 -13.44 -9.25
CA GLU A 142 -3.98 -13.94 -10.24
C GLU A 142 -5.42 -13.78 -9.71
N LEU A 143 -5.63 -14.04 -8.42
CA LEU A 143 -6.92 -13.84 -7.78
C LEU A 143 -7.34 -12.36 -7.73
N LEU A 144 -6.41 -11.44 -7.50
CA LEU A 144 -6.70 -10.01 -7.53
C LEU A 144 -7.01 -9.51 -8.94
N GLU A 145 -6.28 -9.96 -9.95
CA GLU A 145 -6.55 -9.64 -11.36
C GLU A 145 -7.96 -10.15 -11.78
N LYS A 146 -8.31 -11.38 -11.39
CA LYS A 146 -9.65 -11.95 -11.58
C LYS A 146 -10.73 -11.14 -10.86
N LEU A 147 -10.43 -10.70 -9.62
CA LEU A 147 -11.35 -9.89 -8.82
C LEU A 147 -11.61 -8.53 -9.46
N TYR A 148 -10.57 -7.81 -9.85
CA TYR A 148 -10.73 -6.52 -10.55
C TYR A 148 -11.52 -6.67 -11.85
N SER A 149 -11.23 -7.71 -12.62
CA SER A 149 -11.98 -8.01 -13.85
C SER A 149 -13.47 -8.26 -13.57
N SER A 150 -13.79 -8.96 -12.48
CA SER A 150 -15.18 -9.30 -12.11
C SER A 150 -16.02 -8.08 -11.72
N VAL A 151 -15.39 -7.00 -11.24
CA VAL A 151 -16.07 -5.75 -10.89
C VAL A 151 -15.99 -4.68 -12.00
N GLY A 152 -15.56 -5.07 -13.20
CA GLY A 152 -15.41 -4.16 -14.35
C GLY A 152 -14.27 -3.13 -14.16
N GLY A 153 -13.30 -3.42 -13.32
CA GLY A 153 -12.17 -2.56 -13.04
C GLY A 153 -11.13 -2.58 -14.16
N ASN A 154 -10.96 -1.47 -14.88
CA ASN A 154 -9.91 -1.28 -15.87
C ASN A 154 -8.62 -0.78 -15.18
N VAL A 155 -8.06 -1.60 -14.28
CA VAL A 155 -6.88 -1.27 -13.48
C VAL A 155 -5.84 -2.38 -13.51
N VAL A 156 -4.57 -2.00 -13.39
CA VAL A 156 -3.46 -2.88 -13.00
C VAL A 156 -3.08 -2.49 -11.58
N SER A 157 -3.10 -3.46 -10.69
CA SER A 157 -2.90 -3.27 -9.26
C SER A 157 -1.62 -3.92 -8.77
N PHE A 158 -0.91 -3.22 -7.91
CA PHE A 158 0.29 -3.67 -7.22
C PHE A 158 0.11 -3.46 -5.71
N PRO A 159 -0.39 -4.46 -4.97
CA PRO A 159 -0.26 -4.47 -3.52
C PRO A 159 1.21 -4.44 -3.12
N TYR A 160 1.54 -3.57 -2.16
CA TYR A 160 2.90 -3.33 -1.71
C TYR A 160 2.91 -2.77 -0.29
N ALA A 161 4.09 -2.52 0.26
CA ALA A 161 4.20 -1.77 1.50
C ALA A 161 3.39 -2.40 2.65
N PRO A 162 3.83 -3.57 3.15
CA PRO A 162 3.15 -4.26 4.23
C PRO A 162 3.13 -3.39 5.48
N LEU A 163 1.93 -3.21 6.03
CA LEU A 163 1.69 -2.40 7.22
C LEU A 163 1.67 -3.27 8.47
N TYR A 164 2.21 -2.76 9.59
CA TYR A 164 2.08 -3.41 10.88
C TYR A 164 0.63 -3.46 11.33
N THR A 165 0.33 -4.41 12.23
CA THR A 165 -0.97 -4.50 12.90
C THR A 165 -1.44 -3.14 13.39
N GLN A 166 -2.62 -2.74 12.96
CA GLN A 166 -3.21 -1.47 13.37
C GLN A 166 -3.63 -1.50 14.84
N PRO A 167 -3.55 -0.36 15.55
CA PRO A 167 -4.18 -0.23 16.86
C PRO A 167 -5.68 -0.48 16.74
N LEU A 168 -6.30 -0.99 17.80
CA LEU A 168 -7.75 -1.04 17.90
C LEU A 168 -8.37 0.36 17.76
N GLY A 169 -7.61 1.39 18.11
CA GLY A 169 -7.93 2.78 17.81
C GLY A 169 -7.90 3.70 19.02
N TRP A 170 -8.50 4.86 18.83
CA TRP A 170 -8.54 5.99 19.76
C TRP A 170 -9.91 6.11 20.37
N PHE A 171 -9.96 6.20 21.71
CA PHE A 171 -11.17 6.11 22.51
C PHE A 171 -11.23 7.19 23.58
N LYS A 172 -12.43 7.61 24.00
CA LYS A 172 -12.62 8.52 25.14
C LYS A 172 -12.30 7.86 26.48
N LYS A 173 -12.44 6.52 26.58
CA LYS A 173 -12.09 5.68 27.73
C LYS A 173 -11.52 4.35 27.28
N PRO A 174 -10.68 3.66 28.08
CA PRO A 174 -10.17 2.34 27.72
C PRO A 174 -11.31 1.33 27.49
N ILE A 175 -11.14 0.48 26.49
CA ILE A 175 -11.97 -0.70 26.27
C ILE A 175 -11.48 -1.81 27.20
N THR A 176 -12.34 -2.33 28.06
CA THR A 176 -12.02 -3.35 29.05
C THR A 176 -12.66 -4.69 28.74
N LYS A 177 -13.74 -4.70 27.98
CA LYS A 177 -14.50 -5.87 27.54
C LYS A 177 -15.19 -5.62 26.22
N TRP A 178 -15.56 -6.67 25.49
CA TRP A 178 -16.17 -6.51 24.17
C TRP A 178 -17.53 -5.81 24.21
N GLU A 179 -18.28 -5.90 25.32
CA GLU A 179 -19.57 -5.21 25.48
C GLU A 179 -19.45 -3.68 25.49
N ASP A 180 -18.24 -3.15 25.70
CA ASP A 180 -17.98 -1.71 25.63
C ASP A 180 -18.17 -1.14 24.20
N PHE A 181 -18.28 -2.01 23.19
CA PHE A 181 -18.64 -1.63 21.83
C PHE A 181 -20.14 -1.42 21.60
N LYS A 182 -21.01 -1.91 22.47
CA LYS A 182 -22.46 -1.76 22.28
C LYS A 182 -22.90 -0.30 22.22
N GLY A 183 -23.44 0.09 21.06
CA GLY A 183 -23.88 1.46 20.78
C GLY A 183 -22.77 2.48 20.55
N LEU A 184 -21.50 2.08 20.59
CA LEU A 184 -20.36 2.95 20.33
C LEU A 184 -20.37 3.40 18.87
N LYS A 185 -20.33 4.70 18.61
CA LYS A 185 -20.18 5.26 17.27
C LYS A 185 -18.71 5.13 16.85
N TYR A 186 -18.41 4.08 16.10
CA TYR A 186 -17.03 3.69 15.79
C TYR A 186 -16.75 3.79 14.29
N ARG A 187 -15.61 4.39 13.93
CA ARG A 187 -15.16 4.41 12.54
C ARG A 187 -14.24 3.24 12.27
N THR A 188 -14.55 2.51 11.21
CA THR A 188 -13.66 1.53 10.59
C THR A 188 -14.03 1.33 9.12
N VAL A 189 -13.27 0.49 8.39
CA VAL A 189 -13.47 0.22 6.98
C VAL A 189 -13.38 -1.28 6.66
N GLY A 190 -13.73 -1.68 5.44
CA GLY A 190 -13.62 -3.07 4.99
C GLY A 190 -14.56 -4.01 5.71
N ILE A 191 -14.17 -5.29 5.85
CA ILE A 191 -14.95 -6.31 6.56
C ILE A 191 -15.04 -6.03 8.07
N SER A 192 -14.17 -5.17 8.61
CA SER A 192 -14.20 -4.74 9.99
C SER A 192 -15.50 -4.00 10.34
N ILE A 193 -16.18 -3.41 9.34
CA ILE A 193 -17.53 -2.87 9.50
C ILE A 193 -18.47 -3.96 10.03
N ASP A 194 -18.48 -5.13 9.39
CA ASP A 194 -19.34 -6.26 9.80
C ASP A 194 -18.91 -6.83 11.16
N VAL A 195 -17.59 -6.90 11.40
CA VAL A 195 -17.04 -7.41 12.68
C VAL A 195 -17.52 -6.57 13.86
N PHE A 196 -17.32 -5.25 13.81
CA PHE A 196 -17.71 -4.37 14.92
C PHE A 196 -19.21 -4.14 15.00
N THR A 197 -19.93 -4.18 13.87
CA THR A 197 -21.41 -4.21 13.89
C THR A 197 -21.89 -5.48 14.58
N GLY A 198 -21.27 -6.64 14.32
CA GLY A 198 -21.54 -7.89 15.04
C GLY A 198 -21.23 -7.84 16.54
N MET A 199 -20.33 -6.95 16.97
CA MET A 199 -20.05 -6.64 18.39
C MET A 199 -20.99 -5.59 18.97
N GLY A 200 -21.93 -5.05 18.17
CA GLY A 200 -22.95 -4.09 18.62
C GLY A 200 -22.58 -2.62 18.46
N ALA A 201 -21.49 -2.28 17.77
CA ALA A 201 -21.12 -0.90 17.48
C ALA A 201 -22.01 -0.29 16.38
N ALA A 202 -22.22 1.04 16.45
CA ALA A 202 -22.77 1.84 15.36
C ALA A 202 -21.62 2.28 14.46
N VAL A 203 -21.36 1.53 13.38
CA VAL A 203 -20.16 1.70 12.54
C VAL A 203 -20.41 2.66 11.39
N ASN A 204 -19.46 3.57 11.16
CA ASN A 204 -19.40 4.47 10.01
C ASN A 204 -18.06 4.38 9.33
N ALA A 205 -18.05 4.36 7.98
CA ALA A 205 -16.84 4.45 7.19
C ALA A 205 -16.59 5.91 6.77
N LEU A 206 -15.43 6.44 7.13
CA LEU A 206 -14.97 7.77 6.73
C LEU A 206 -13.52 7.69 6.23
N PRO A 207 -13.13 8.47 5.23
CA PRO A 207 -11.74 8.61 4.84
C PRO A 207 -10.91 9.29 5.92
N GLY A 208 -9.59 9.02 5.96
CA GLY A 208 -8.69 9.42 7.05
C GLY A 208 -8.78 10.90 7.45
N GLY A 209 -8.84 11.80 6.45
CA GLY A 209 -8.91 13.24 6.71
C GLY A 209 -10.19 13.74 7.37
N GLU A 210 -11.25 12.93 7.41
CA GLU A 210 -12.54 13.29 7.98
C GLU A 210 -12.74 12.76 9.41
N ILE A 211 -11.88 11.86 9.88
CA ILE A 211 -12.06 11.16 11.16
C ILE A 211 -11.93 12.10 12.36
N VAL A 212 -10.80 12.80 12.47
CA VAL A 212 -10.55 13.70 13.62
C VAL A 212 -11.61 14.80 13.71
N PRO A 213 -12.00 15.49 12.63
CA PRO A 213 -13.13 16.41 12.65
C PRO A 213 -14.46 15.78 13.07
N ALA A 214 -14.69 14.49 12.74
CA ALA A 214 -15.92 13.80 13.14
C ALA A 214 -15.93 13.44 14.63
N ILE A 215 -14.79 13.07 15.22
CA ILE A 215 -14.64 12.84 16.67
C ILE A 215 -14.84 14.16 17.42
N ASP A 216 -14.20 15.24 16.98
CA ASP A 216 -14.26 16.56 17.60
C ASP A 216 -15.71 17.08 17.67
N ARG A 217 -16.48 16.90 16.60
CA ARG A 217 -17.90 17.28 16.54
C ARG A 217 -18.86 16.30 17.25
N GLY A 218 -18.35 15.20 17.84
CA GLY A 218 -19.18 14.20 18.52
C GLY A 218 -20.00 13.30 17.58
N LEU A 219 -19.69 13.29 16.28
CA LEU A 219 -20.30 12.37 15.32
C LEU A 219 -19.77 10.95 15.50
N LEU A 220 -18.54 10.81 16.01
CA LEU A 220 -17.90 9.56 16.38
C LEU A 220 -17.51 9.61 17.88
N ASP A 221 -17.57 8.46 18.54
CA ASP A 221 -17.06 8.26 19.90
C ASP A 221 -15.65 7.72 19.92
N ALA A 222 -15.27 6.97 18.87
CA ALA A 222 -13.98 6.35 18.71
C ALA A 222 -13.70 6.05 17.23
N ALA A 223 -12.44 5.89 16.89
CA ALA A 223 -12.01 5.50 15.55
C ALA A 223 -10.64 4.80 15.58
N GLU A 224 -10.43 3.90 14.64
CA GLU A 224 -9.11 3.48 14.20
C GLU A 224 -8.70 4.26 12.93
N PHE A 225 -7.41 4.27 12.63
CA PHE A 225 -6.98 4.67 11.29
C PHE A 225 -5.82 3.79 10.82
N ASN A 226 -4.58 3.96 11.36
CA ASN A 226 -3.53 3.04 10.91
C ASN A 226 -2.35 2.87 11.88
N ASN A 227 -1.52 3.91 12.06
CA ASN A 227 -0.25 3.79 12.78
C ASN A 227 0.11 5.08 13.50
N MET A 228 1.16 5.03 14.34
CA MET A 228 1.52 6.15 15.22
C MET A 228 1.87 7.42 14.45
N SER A 229 2.57 7.30 13.32
CA SER A 229 2.99 8.47 12.53
C SER A 229 1.82 9.11 11.79
N SER A 230 0.98 8.30 11.18
CA SER A 230 -0.21 8.77 10.47
C SER A 230 -1.22 9.37 11.43
N ASP A 231 -1.55 8.64 12.51
CA ASP A 231 -2.54 9.08 13.50
C ASP A 231 -2.10 10.38 14.19
N ARG A 232 -0.80 10.50 14.51
CA ARG A 232 -0.21 11.72 15.06
C ARG A 232 -0.31 12.89 14.08
N ALA A 233 0.10 12.69 12.83
CA ALA A 233 0.06 13.74 11.80
C ALA A 233 -1.37 14.23 11.52
N LEU A 234 -2.37 13.34 11.63
CA LEU A 234 -3.77 13.69 11.47
C LEU A 234 -4.39 14.38 12.69
N GLY A 235 -3.74 14.32 13.88
CA GLY A 235 -4.18 15.00 15.07
C GLY A 235 -5.10 14.15 15.98
N PHE A 236 -5.02 12.82 15.95
CA PHE A 236 -5.81 11.96 16.82
C PHE A 236 -5.56 12.24 18.31
N ALA A 237 -4.32 12.57 18.66
CA ALA A 237 -3.96 12.92 20.02
C ALA A 237 -4.63 14.22 20.52
N ASP A 238 -5.11 15.09 19.65
CA ASP A 238 -5.80 16.33 20.03
C ASP A 238 -7.23 16.04 20.53
N VAL A 239 -7.87 15.01 19.98
CA VAL A 239 -9.26 14.64 20.28
C VAL A 239 -9.38 13.44 21.21
N SER A 240 -8.31 12.66 21.40
CA SER A 240 -8.27 11.53 22.36
C SER A 240 -6.87 11.34 22.94
N LYS A 241 -6.81 11.04 24.25
CA LYS A 241 -5.55 10.69 24.93
C LYS A 241 -5.44 9.19 25.27
N ILE A 242 -6.30 8.36 24.69
CA ILE A 242 -6.33 6.91 24.92
C ILE A 242 -6.27 6.19 23.60
N CYS A 243 -5.22 5.42 23.39
CA CYS A 243 -5.07 4.54 22.26
C CYS A 243 -5.01 3.08 22.74
N MET A 244 -5.88 2.24 22.20
CA MET A 244 -5.89 0.79 22.45
C MET A 244 -5.06 0.09 21.37
N LEU A 245 -4.01 -0.63 21.77
CA LEU A 245 -3.09 -1.35 20.87
C LEU A 245 -3.58 -2.76 20.61
N GLN A 246 -3.15 -3.33 19.51
CA GLN A 246 -3.40 -4.72 19.08
C GLN A 246 -4.87 -4.97 18.72
N SER A 247 -5.10 -5.43 17.51
CA SER A 247 -6.42 -5.78 17.03
C SER A 247 -6.34 -6.71 15.84
N TYR A 248 -7.33 -7.59 15.70
CA TYR A 248 -7.46 -8.47 14.53
C TYR A 248 -8.30 -7.85 13.40
N HIS A 249 -8.79 -6.63 13.56
CA HIS A 249 -9.65 -6.01 12.55
C HIS A 249 -8.91 -5.67 11.25
N GLN A 250 -7.65 -5.24 11.36
CA GLN A 250 -6.69 -5.03 10.27
C GLN A 250 -5.30 -5.45 10.75
N ASN A 251 -5.14 -6.77 10.90
CA ASN A 251 -3.91 -7.37 11.40
C ASN A 251 -2.77 -7.34 10.37
N ALA A 252 -3.14 -7.43 9.10
CA ALA A 252 -2.19 -7.44 7.99
C ALA A 252 -2.81 -6.65 6.83
N GLU A 253 -2.23 -5.52 6.47
CA GLU A 253 -2.75 -4.68 5.41
C GLU A 253 -1.66 -4.38 4.39
N GLN A 254 -2.08 -4.21 3.12
CA GLN A 254 -1.23 -3.80 2.02
C GLN A 254 -1.72 -2.45 1.52
N LEU A 255 -0.81 -1.51 1.29
CA LEU A 255 -1.09 -0.39 0.41
C LEU A 255 -1.16 -0.86 -1.03
N GLU A 256 -1.70 -0.03 -1.89
CA GLU A 256 -1.92 -0.36 -3.29
C GLU A 256 -1.49 0.78 -4.20
N ILE A 257 -0.73 0.42 -5.24
CA ILE A 257 -0.47 1.28 -6.38
C ILE A 257 -1.32 0.76 -7.53
N THR A 258 -2.17 1.62 -8.10
CA THR A 258 -3.00 1.29 -9.25
C THR A 258 -2.63 2.12 -10.46
N PHE A 259 -2.71 1.51 -11.64
CA PHE A 259 -2.62 2.19 -12.94
C PHE A 259 -3.90 1.95 -13.73
N ASN A 260 -4.35 2.95 -14.50
CA ASN A 260 -5.31 2.68 -15.55
C ASN A 260 -4.74 1.62 -16.50
N LYS A 261 -5.45 0.51 -16.66
CA LYS A 261 -4.95 -0.66 -17.41
C LYS A 261 -4.62 -0.33 -18.86
N THR A 262 -5.47 0.43 -19.53
CA THR A 262 -5.26 0.81 -20.94
C THR A 262 -3.97 1.62 -21.11
N LYS A 263 -3.71 2.57 -20.21
CA LYS A 263 -2.49 3.40 -20.23
C LYS A 263 -1.25 2.59 -19.82
N TYR A 264 -1.37 1.71 -18.83
CA TYR A 264 -0.28 0.83 -18.41
C TYR A 264 0.09 -0.16 -19.51
N ASP A 265 -0.90 -0.77 -20.18
CA ASP A 265 -0.65 -1.74 -21.23
C ASP A 265 0.05 -1.12 -22.45
N ALA A 266 -0.18 0.16 -22.72
CA ALA A 266 0.48 0.93 -23.76
C ALA A 266 1.95 1.29 -23.46
N LEU A 267 2.41 1.13 -22.21
CA LEU A 267 3.80 1.40 -21.84
C LEU A 267 4.77 0.41 -22.52
N PRO A 268 5.97 0.86 -22.93
CA PRO A 268 7.05 -0.02 -23.34
C PRO A 268 7.38 -1.08 -22.28
N ALA A 269 7.76 -2.28 -22.72
CA ALA A 269 8.10 -3.39 -21.83
C ALA A 269 9.19 -3.01 -20.79
N LYS A 270 10.18 -2.21 -21.20
CA LYS A 270 11.21 -1.66 -20.30
C LYS A 270 10.59 -0.90 -19.13
N LEU A 271 9.63 0.01 -19.38
CA LEU A 271 9.01 0.81 -18.33
C LEU A 271 8.14 -0.03 -17.42
N LYS A 272 7.40 -1.02 -17.95
CA LYS A 272 6.64 -1.99 -17.13
C LYS A 272 7.55 -2.77 -16.18
N ALA A 273 8.71 -3.24 -16.67
CA ALA A 273 9.67 -3.93 -15.83
C ALA A 273 10.26 -3.02 -14.74
N ILE A 274 10.56 -1.77 -15.07
CA ILE A 274 11.02 -0.78 -14.09
C ILE A 274 9.94 -0.52 -13.03
N ILE A 275 8.68 -0.30 -13.42
CA ILE A 275 7.57 -0.08 -12.49
C ILE A 275 7.45 -1.26 -11.51
N ALA A 276 7.47 -2.50 -12.00
CA ALA A 276 7.36 -3.69 -11.15
C ALA A 276 8.47 -3.77 -10.10
N ASN A 277 9.73 -3.48 -10.48
CA ASN A 277 10.86 -3.44 -9.55
C ASN A 277 10.84 -2.20 -8.63
N ALA A 278 10.35 -1.06 -9.12
CA ALA A 278 10.19 0.15 -8.32
C ALA A 278 9.15 -0.03 -7.20
N VAL A 279 8.07 -0.78 -7.47
CA VAL A 279 7.09 -1.16 -6.45
C VAL A 279 7.76 -1.94 -5.31
N ASP A 280 8.60 -2.93 -5.63
CA ASP A 280 9.29 -3.74 -4.62
C ASP A 280 10.33 -2.91 -3.85
N ALA A 281 11.09 -2.08 -4.54
CA ALA A 281 12.05 -1.17 -3.90
C ALA A 281 11.35 -0.18 -2.96
N ALA A 282 10.28 0.46 -3.42
CA ALA A 282 9.49 1.38 -2.60
C ALA A 282 8.83 0.67 -1.41
N SER A 283 8.35 -0.58 -1.60
CA SER A 283 7.78 -1.41 -0.55
C SER A 283 8.78 -1.64 0.60
N ALA A 284 10.00 -2.03 0.28
CA ALA A 284 11.05 -2.26 1.27
C ALA A 284 11.45 -0.97 1.98
N GLN A 285 11.68 0.11 1.23
CA GLN A 285 12.04 1.43 1.80
C GLN A 285 10.97 1.95 2.73
N MET A 286 9.69 1.85 2.34
CA MET A 286 8.57 2.28 3.16
C MET A 286 8.50 1.50 4.47
N MET A 287 8.68 0.17 4.43
CA MET A 287 8.64 -0.66 5.63
C MET A 287 9.73 -0.26 6.63
N TRP A 288 10.95 0.00 6.17
CA TRP A 288 12.05 0.45 7.02
C TRP A 288 11.81 1.85 7.59
N LYS A 289 11.37 2.79 6.75
CA LYS A 289 10.99 4.15 7.16
C LYS A 289 9.83 4.12 8.18
N ALA A 290 8.85 3.23 8.00
CA ALA A 290 7.74 3.05 8.92
C ALA A 290 8.22 2.57 10.32
N ILE A 291 9.18 1.65 10.40
CA ILE A 291 9.74 1.19 11.69
C ILE A 291 10.35 2.37 12.43
N ASP A 292 11.21 3.14 11.76
CA ASP A 292 11.90 4.28 12.37
C ASP A 292 10.91 5.36 12.84
N ARG A 293 10.06 5.83 11.92
CA ARG A 293 9.10 6.92 12.20
C ARG A 293 8.06 6.54 13.25
N ASN A 294 7.43 5.36 13.12
CA ASN A 294 6.42 4.92 14.09
C ASN A 294 6.99 4.71 15.49
N SER A 295 8.23 4.20 15.60
CA SER A 295 8.85 4.02 16.91
C SER A 295 9.19 5.35 17.59
N GLN A 296 9.62 6.36 16.84
CA GLN A 296 9.84 7.71 17.35
C GLN A 296 8.52 8.36 17.77
N ASP A 297 7.53 8.36 16.88
CA ASP A 297 6.22 8.97 17.14
C ASP A 297 5.47 8.30 18.30
N TYR A 298 5.62 6.97 18.47
CA TYR A 298 5.08 6.26 19.64
C TYR A 298 5.61 6.84 20.97
N ILE A 299 6.93 7.07 21.05
CA ILE A 299 7.56 7.67 22.24
C ILE A 299 7.13 9.13 22.41
N GLU A 300 7.04 9.89 21.34
CA GLU A 300 6.63 11.30 21.40
C GLU A 300 5.17 11.46 21.81
N LEU A 301 4.27 10.63 21.29
CA LEU A 301 2.87 10.57 21.72
C LEU A 301 2.75 10.33 23.23
N GLN A 302 3.57 9.44 23.81
CA GLN A 302 3.58 9.18 25.25
C GLN A 302 4.16 10.34 26.04
N THR A 303 5.31 10.85 25.63
CA THR A 303 6.11 11.76 26.45
C THR A 303 5.72 13.23 26.28
N LYS A 304 5.45 13.66 25.04
CA LYS A 304 5.09 15.04 24.70
C LYS A 304 3.58 15.26 24.72
N GLU A 305 2.82 14.38 24.10
CA GLU A 305 1.38 14.55 23.90
C GLU A 305 0.52 13.86 24.97
N LYS A 306 1.17 13.12 25.90
CA LYS A 306 0.54 12.49 27.09
C LYS A 306 -0.51 11.44 26.74
N VAL A 307 -0.35 10.79 25.58
CA VAL A 307 -1.20 9.66 25.18
C VAL A 307 -0.91 8.46 26.07
N ARG A 308 -1.98 7.80 26.51
CA ARG A 308 -1.94 6.54 27.28
C ARG A 308 -2.26 5.39 26.36
N PHE A 309 -1.30 4.47 26.20
CA PHE A 309 -1.46 3.27 25.40
C PHE A 309 -1.85 2.09 26.28
N TYR A 310 -2.88 1.37 25.89
CA TYR A 310 -3.36 0.17 26.56
C TYR A 310 -3.37 -1.00 25.58
N LYS A 311 -3.03 -2.19 26.07
CA LYS A 311 -3.25 -3.42 25.30
C LYS A 311 -4.74 -3.75 25.28
N THR A 312 -5.20 -4.20 24.13
CA THR A 312 -6.56 -4.72 23.99
C THR A 312 -6.69 -6.03 24.79
N PRO A 313 -7.72 -6.19 25.63
CA PRO A 313 -7.93 -7.42 26.38
C PRO A 313 -8.14 -8.63 25.48
N ASP A 314 -7.62 -9.79 25.87
CA ASP A 314 -7.76 -11.06 25.13
C ASP A 314 -9.23 -11.42 24.85
N SER A 315 -10.14 -11.10 25.77
CA SER A 315 -11.57 -11.33 25.55
C SER A 315 -12.14 -10.53 24.37
N VAL A 316 -11.63 -9.31 24.14
CA VAL A 316 -11.98 -8.48 22.99
C VAL A 316 -11.39 -9.06 21.72
N LEU A 317 -10.10 -9.46 21.76
CA LEU A 317 -9.41 -10.07 20.62
C LEU A 317 -10.11 -11.37 20.16
N ARG A 318 -10.46 -12.25 21.11
CA ARG A 318 -11.22 -13.49 20.81
C ARG A 318 -12.57 -13.17 20.18
N LYS A 319 -13.30 -12.19 20.73
CA LYS A 319 -14.60 -11.77 20.18
C LYS A 319 -14.47 -11.21 18.76
N GLN A 320 -13.36 -10.53 18.43
CA GLN A 320 -13.11 -10.09 17.05
C GLN A 320 -12.95 -11.29 16.09
N LEU A 321 -12.23 -12.34 16.49
CA LEU A 321 -12.08 -13.56 15.69
C LEU A 321 -13.44 -14.23 15.46
N ASP A 322 -14.23 -14.45 16.52
CA ASP A 322 -15.59 -15.03 16.40
C ASP A 322 -16.50 -14.19 15.48
N SER A 323 -16.41 -12.86 15.61
CA SER A 323 -17.24 -11.96 14.80
C SER A 323 -16.76 -11.90 13.34
N TYR A 324 -15.45 -12.04 13.11
CA TYR A 324 -14.91 -12.17 11.76
C TYR A 324 -15.38 -13.45 11.09
N ASP A 325 -15.35 -14.59 11.78
CA ASP A 325 -15.83 -15.87 11.24
C ASP A 325 -17.29 -15.78 10.82
N GLN A 326 -18.15 -15.17 11.66
CA GLN A 326 -19.55 -14.95 11.33
C GLN A 326 -19.76 -13.99 10.16
N ALA A 327 -18.91 -12.95 10.04
CA ALA A 327 -18.98 -11.99 8.95
C ALA A 327 -18.50 -12.61 7.62
N ALA A 328 -17.43 -13.41 7.67
CA ALA A 328 -16.89 -14.11 6.51
C ALA A 328 -17.82 -15.20 6.01
N GLU A 329 -18.41 -16.01 6.90
CA GLU A 329 -19.34 -17.09 6.56
C GLU A 329 -20.50 -16.59 5.69
N LYS A 330 -21.06 -15.43 6.02
CA LYS A 330 -22.14 -14.81 5.22
C LYS A 330 -21.73 -14.46 3.78
N LYS A 331 -20.43 -14.43 3.48
CA LYS A 331 -19.85 -14.07 2.18
C LYS A 331 -19.31 -15.27 1.41
N MET A 332 -19.24 -16.45 2.05
CA MET A 332 -18.73 -17.68 1.44
C MET A 332 -19.59 -18.22 0.30
N ASN A 333 -20.83 -17.74 0.15
CA ASN A 333 -21.69 -18.03 -0.99
C ASN A 333 -21.23 -17.31 -2.29
N THR A 334 -20.32 -16.34 -2.19
CA THR A 334 -19.70 -15.68 -3.34
C THR A 334 -18.47 -16.50 -3.78
N PRO A 335 -18.49 -17.14 -4.97
CA PRO A 335 -17.44 -18.09 -5.36
C PRO A 335 -16.02 -17.52 -5.27
N LEU A 336 -15.83 -16.29 -5.75
CA LEU A 336 -14.50 -15.66 -5.74
C LEU A 336 -14.04 -15.26 -4.34
N PHE A 337 -14.95 -14.83 -3.45
CA PHE A 337 -14.62 -14.59 -2.05
C PHE A 337 -14.13 -15.88 -1.38
N LYS A 338 -14.86 -16.99 -1.59
CA LYS A 338 -14.50 -18.30 -1.07
C LYS A 338 -13.14 -18.77 -1.61
N GLU A 339 -12.91 -18.64 -2.92
CA GLU A 339 -11.65 -19.04 -3.57
C GLU A 339 -10.43 -18.30 -2.97
N ILE A 340 -10.58 -17.00 -2.70
CA ILE A 340 -9.53 -16.19 -2.07
C ILE A 340 -9.30 -16.62 -0.62
N VAL A 341 -10.35 -16.79 0.16
CA VAL A 341 -10.28 -17.25 1.55
C VAL A 341 -9.59 -18.61 1.66
N ASP A 342 -9.98 -19.58 0.82
CA ASP A 342 -9.39 -20.92 0.81
C ASP A 342 -7.90 -20.86 0.43
N SER A 343 -7.53 -20.03 -0.55
CA SER A 343 -6.13 -19.81 -0.94
C SER A 343 -5.31 -19.19 0.19
N GLN A 344 -5.82 -18.16 0.87
CA GLN A 344 -5.16 -17.54 2.02
C GLN A 344 -4.99 -18.53 3.18
N LYS A 345 -6.03 -19.29 3.54
CA LYS A 345 -5.96 -20.31 4.60
C LYS A 345 -4.89 -21.35 4.31
N LYS A 346 -4.85 -21.90 3.10
CA LYS A 346 -3.84 -22.87 2.70
C LYS A 346 -2.40 -22.33 2.78
N PHE A 347 -2.20 -21.08 2.43
CA PHE A 347 -0.88 -20.43 2.55
C PHE A 347 -0.53 -20.15 4.01
N ALA A 348 -1.47 -19.59 4.78
CA ALA A 348 -1.29 -19.23 6.17
C ALA A 348 -0.94 -20.45 7.05
N GLU A 349 -1.63 -21.58 6.86
CA GLU A 349 -1.41 -22.81 7.62
C GLU A 349 0.07 -23.22 7.65
N ARG A 350 0.77 -23.14 6.51
CA ARG A 350 2.19 -23.48 6.43
C ARG A 350 3.14 -22.34 6.81
N ALA A 351 2.80 -21.10 6.39
CA ALA A 351 3.70 -19.96 6.57
C ALA A 351 3.74 -19.49 8.03
N VAL A 352 2.57 -19.38 8.67
CA VAL A 352 2.47 -18.99 10.08
C VAL A 352 3.06 -20.08 10.99
N LYS A 353 2.77 -21.35 10.71
CA LYS A 353 3.38 -22.47 11.48
C LYS A 353 4.90 -22.43 11.40
N TRP A 354 5.46 -22.27 10.19
CA TRP A 354 6.91 -22.20 10.00
C TRP A 354 7.51 -21.03 10.80
N GLU A 355 6.92 -19.84 10.75
CA GLU A 355 7.45 -18.70 11.50
C GLU A 355 7.39 -18.92 13.01
N GLN A 356 6.26 -19.43 13.52
CA GLN A 356 6.12 -19.73 14.96
C GLN A 356 7.17 -20.71 15.47
N ASP A 357 7.56 -21.67 14.63
CA ASP A 357 8.57 -22.67 14.99
C ASP A 357 10.01 -22.15 14.92
N VAL A 358 10.30 -21.17 14.03
CA VAL A 358 11.70 -20.74 13.78
C VAL A 358 12.05 -19.38 14.38
N VAL A 359 11.08 -18.50 14.61
CA VAL A 359 11.35 -17.15 15.13
C VAL A 359 11.50 -17.16 16.64
N VAL A 360 12.64 -16.68 17.12
CA VAL A 360 12.90 -16.54 18.57
C VAL A 360 11.96 -15.52 19.21
N ASN A 361 11.68 -15.71 20.51
CA ASN A 361 10.86 -14.77 21.29
C ASN A 361 11.55 -13.42 21.43
N ARG A 362 11.14 -12.46 20.61
CA ARG A 362 11.67 -11.08 20.62
C ARG A 362 11.46 -10.39 21.97
N ARG A 363 10.38 -10.71 22.67
CA ARG A 363 10.07 -10.15 23.99
C ARG A 363 11.09 -10.57 25.04
N MET A 364 11.52 -11.81 25.02
CA MET A 364 12.56 -12.33 25.92
C MET A 364 13.87 -11.54 25.78
N ALA A 365 14.31 -11.31 24.53
CA ALA A 365 15.51 -10.52 24.26
C ALA A 365 15.35 -9.06 24.69
N TYR A 366 14.21 -8.44 24.39
CA TYR A 366 13.92 -7.07 24.81
C TYR A 366 13.96 -6.92 26.33
N ASP A 367 13.29 -7.79 27.05
CA ASP A 367 13.25 -7.74 28.52
C ASP A 367 14.63 -8.01 29.15
N HIS A 368 15.48 -8.83 28.50
CA HIS A 368 16.87 -9.04 28.93
C HIS A 368 17.73 -7.77 28.87
N TYR A 369 17.61 -6.99 27.81
CA TYR A 369 18.43 -5.80 27.61
C TYR A 369 17.85 -4.53 28.24
N PHE A 370 16.53 -4.39 28.28
CA PHE A 370 15.84 -3.15 28.64
C PHE A 370 14.83 -3.30 29.78
N GLY A 371 14.56 -4.53 30.24
CA GLY A 371 13.71 -4.79 31.41
C GLY A 371 14.37 -4.30 32.70
N LYS A 372 13.55 -3.93 33.68
CA LYS A 372 14.06 -3.65 35.04
C LYS A 372 14.76 -4.88 35.58
N LYS A 373 16.07 -4.79 35.82
CA LYS A 373 16.79 -5.88 36.55
C LYS A 373 16.09 -6.10 37.88
N ALA A 374 15.65 -7.33 38.13
CA ALA A 374 15.17 -7.70 39.46
C ALA A 374 16.27 -7.37 40.46
N ALA A 375 15.91 -6.66 41.54
CA ALA A 375 16.86 -6.43 42.62
C ALA A 375 17.40 -7.81 43.10
N PRO A 376 18.71 -7.94 43.33
CA PRO A 376 19.28 -9.20 43.81
C PRO A 376 18.52 -9.63 45.08
N ALA A 377 18.02 -10.85 45.08
CA ALA A 377 17.39 -11.42 46.27
C ALA A 377 18.33 -11.23 47.46
N LYS A 378 17.87 -10.54 48.51
CA LYS A 378 18.63 -10.47 49.76
C LYS A 378 18.86 -11.89 50.19
N LYS A 379 20.16 -12.29 50.19
CA LYS A 379 20.54 -13.56 50.83
C LYS A 379 20.10 -13.47 52.28
N ALA A 380 19.20 -14.35 52.66
CA ALA A 380 18.80 -14.55 54.07
C ALA A 380 19.95 -15.17 54.86
#